data_bbd3efdc71f6b7e2f0ca58a417db594d
#
_entry.id   bbd3efdc71f6b7e2f0ca58a417db594d
#
_cell.length_a   1.000
_cell.length_b   1.000
_cell.length_c   1.000
_cell.angle_alpha   90.00
_cell.angle_beta   90.00
_cell.angle_gamma   90.00
#
_symmetry.space_group_name_H-M   'P 1'
#
loop_
_entity.id
_entity.type
_entity.pdbx_description
1 polymer ?
#
loop_
_entity_poly.entity_id
_entity_poly.type
_entity_poly.pdbx_seq_one_letter_code
_entity_poly.pdbx_strand_id
1 'polypeptide(L)'
;MGSRELVVSIQPNFVTSDTWIESRLGPERASYTYAFKAMKQMGVLTVAGSDCPIEPLSPLLGICAAVDRSGAQALTVNDAISLYTRNAAYASFEEHTKGTVTTGKLADLVVLEEDPREVPVSTISQILVLMTIIGGKIAYRSSKLL
;
A
#
# COMPACT_ATOMS: atom_id res chain seq x y z
N MET A 1 -25.56 1.44 20.53
CA MET A 1 -24.71 0.36 19.98
C MET A 1 -23.57 1.05 19.28
N GLY A 2 -22.34 0.99 19.81
CA GLY A 2 -21.18 1.58 19.15
C GLY A 2 -20.95 0.90 17.82
N SER A 3 -20.76 1.67 16.75
CA SER A 3 -20.32 1.15 15.46
C SER A 3 -18.97 0.47 15.68
N ARG A 4 -18.88 -0.82 15.39
CA ARG A 4 -17.60 -1.52 15.40
C ARG A 4 -16.82 -0.99 14.18
N GLU A 5 -15.72 -0.31 14.42
CA GLU A 5 -14.79 0.07 13.36
C GLU A 5 -14.12 -1.22 12.87
N LEU A 6 -14.40 -1.58 11.62
CA LEU A 6 -13.75 -2.71 10.96
C LEU A 6 -12.57 -2.18 10.17
N VAL A 7 -11.43 -2.83 10.33
CA VAL A 7 -10.25 -2.63 9.48
C VAL A 7 -10.15 -3.84 8.55
N VAL A 8 -10.04 -3.58 7.25
CA VAL A 8 -9.93 -4.62 6.22
C VAL A 8 -8.50 -4.68 5.72
N SER A 9 -7.85 -5.83 5.92
CA SER A 9 -6.53 -6.11 5.34
C SER A 9 -6.70 -6.62 3.91
N ILE A 10 -6.02 -5.96 2.97
CA ILE A 10 -6.05 -6.29 1.55
C ILE A 10 -4.65 -6.62 1.04
N GLN A 11 -4.58 -7.37 -0.05
CA GLN A 11 -3.34 -7.73 -0.74
C GLN A 11 -3.38 -7.20 -2.18
N PRO A 12 -2.99 -5.92 -2.41
CA PRO A 12 -3.19 -5.30 -3.71
C PRO A 12 -2.47 -6.00 -4.86
N ASN A 13 -1.33 -6.65 -4.61
CA ASN A 13 -0.54 -7.29 -5.64
C ASN A 13 -1.26 -8.47 -6.31
N PHE A 14 -2.22 -9.11 -5.63
CA PHE A 14 -3.05 -10.17 -6.23
C PHE A 14 -3.84 -9.70 -7.46
N VAL A 15 -4.09 -8.40 -7.62
CA VAL A 15 -4.67 -7.85 -8.86
C VAL A 15 -3.88 -8.26 -10.10
N THR A 16 -2.55 -8.36 -9.97
CA THR A 16 -1.65 -8.69 -11.07
C THR A 16 -1.44 -10.19 -11.25
N SER A 17 -1.54 -10.98 -10.19
CA SER A 17 -1.31 -12.44 -10.20
C SER A 17 -2.58 -13.25 -10.45
N ASP A 18 -3.74 -12.75 -10.07
CA ASP A 18 -5.03 -13.47 -10.21
C ASP A 18 -5.64 -13.31 -11.62
N THR A 19 -4.89 -13.68 -12.64
CA THR A 19 -5.30 -13.58 -14.05
C THR A 19 -6.52 -14.43 -14.43
N TRP A 20 -6.92 -15.36 -13.57
CA TRP A 20 -8.04 -16.28 -13.77
C TRP A 20 -9.40 -15.71 -13.37
N ILE A 21 -9.48 -14.55 -12.74
CA ILE A 21 -10.71 -14.01 -12.14
C ILE A 21 -11.83 -13.90 -13.18
N GLU A 22 -11.57 -13.24 -14.31
CA GLU A 22 -12.60 -13.03 -15.32
C GLU A 22 -13.09 -14.33 -15.94
N SER A 23 -12.19 -15.29 -16.17
CA SER A 23 -12.55 -16.60 -16.73
C SER A 23 -13.42 -17.43 -15.77
N ARG A 24 -13.29 -17.23 -14.45
CA ARG A 24 -14.05 -18.00 -13.44
C ARG A 24 -15.32 -17.30 -12.98
N LEU A 25 -15.30 -15.98 -12.86
CA LEU A 25 -16.41 -15.21 -12.31
C LEU A 25 -17.29 -14.58 -13.39
N GLY A 26 -16.81 -14.49 -14.63
CA GLY A 26 -17.38 -13.67 -15.69
C GLY A 26 -17.10 -12.18 -15.52
N PRO A 27 -17.22 -11.37 -16.59
CA PRO A 27 -16.80 -9.96 -16.60
C PRO A 27 -17.56 -9.10 -15.59
N GLU A 28 -18.85 -9.36 -15.39
CA GLU A 28 -19.67 -8.59 -14.46
C GLU A 28 -19.15 -8.72 -13.02
N ARG A 29 -19.00 -9.96 -12.50
CA ARG A 29 -18.52 -10.18 -11.13
C ARG A 29 -17.05 -9.81 -10.98
N ALA A 30 -16.23 -10.03 -11.98
CA ALA A 30 -14.82 -9.65 -11.99
C ALA A 30 -14.64 -8.14 -11.77
N SER A 31 -15.56 -7.30 -12.25
CA SER A 31 -15.50 -5.85 -12.05
C SER A 31 -15.61 -5.42 -10.58
N TYR A 32 -16.22 -6.26 -9.73
CA TYR A 32 -16.36 -6.01 -8.29
C TYR A 32 -15.23 -6.60 -7.45
N THR A 33 -14.32 -7.38 -8.03
CA THR A 33 -13.16 -7.88 -7.30
C THR A 33 -12.16 -6.77 -7.03
N TYR A 34 -11.39 -6.89 -5.93
CA TYR A 34 -10.42 -5.85 -5.54
C TYR A 34 -11.02 -4.44 -5.54
N ALA A 35 -12.15 -4.29 -4.86
CA ALA A 35 -12.98 -3.09 -4.87
C ALA A 35 -12.40 -1.96 -3.98
N PHE A 36 -11.11 -1.62 -4.17
CA PHE A 36 -10.34 -0.73 -3.29
C PHE A 36 -10.99 0.65 -3.15
N LYS A 37 -11.36 1.26 -4.29
CA LYS A 37 -11.99 2.58 -4.28
C LYS A 37 -13.39 2.56 -3.68
N ALA A 38 -14.17 1.51 -3.95
CA ALA A 38 -15.50 1.37 -3.37
C ALA A 38 -15.44 1.23 -1.84
N MET A 39 -14.51 0.43 -1.30
CA MET A 39 -14.29 0.31 0.14
C MET A 39 -13.95 1.67 0.76
N LYS A 40 -13.04 2.42 0.13
CA LYS A 40 -12.68 3.78 0.58
C LYS A 40 -13.89 4.72 0.56
N GLN A 41 -14.70 4.69 -0.52
CA GLN A 41 -15.90 5.54 -0.64
C GLN A 41 -16.96 5.22 0.42
N MET A 42 -17.04 3.97 0.85
CA MET A 42 -17.91 3.53 1.96
C MET A 42 -17.32 3.86 3.34
N GLY A 43 -16.18 4.51 3.42
CA GLY A 43 -15.52 4.85 4.68
C GLY A 43 -14.87 3.66 5.39
N VAL A 44 -14.68 2.53 4.70
CA VAL A 44 -14.00 1.37 5.26
C VAL A 44 -12.50 1.66 5.36
N LEU A 45 -11.94 1.55 6.56
CA LEU A 45 -10.49 1.65 6.75
C LEU A 45 -9.83 0.38 6.19
N THR A 46 -8.95 0.57 5.22
CA THR A 46 -8.18 -0.52 4.60
C THR A 46 -6.70 -0.38 4.91
N VAL A 47 -6.04 -1.51 5.09
CA VAL A 47 -4.58 -1.65 5.23
C VAL A 47 -4.08 -2.67 4.21
N ALA A 48 -2.80 -2.61 3.85
CA ALA A 48 -2.27 -3.51 2.85
C ALA A 48 -1.07 -4.32 3.35
N GLY A 49 -0.96 -5.53 2.81
CA GLY A 49 0.16 -6.44 2.97
C GLY A 49 0.41 -7.23 1.69
N SER A 50 1.45 -8.06 1.68
CA SER A 50 1.80 -8.91 0.54
C SER A 50 1.33 -10.36 0.69
N ASP A 51 0.95 -10.76 1.91
CA ASP A 51 0.74 -12.19 2.23
C ASP A 51 1.99 -13.05 1.94
N CYS A 52 3.19 -12.47 2.17
CA CYS A 52 4.46 -13.18 1.95
C CYS A 52 4.47 -14.53 2.70
N PRO A 53 4.89 -15.62 2.07
CA PRO A 53 5.66 -15.71 0.80
C PRO A 53 4.82 -15.85 -0.47
N ILE A 54 3.50 -15.66 -0.42
CA ILE A 54 2.63 -15.81 -1.59
C ILE A 54 2.96 -14.73 -2.62
N GLU A 55 3.10 -13.48 -2.19
CA GLU A 55 3.54 -12.38 -3.03
C GLU A 55 4.85 -11.76 -2.49
N PRO A 56 5.64 -11.06 -3.32
CA PRO A 56 6.86 -10.39 -2.89
C PRO A 56 6.60 -9.35 -1.80
N LEU A 57 7.57 -9.18 -0.88
CA LEU A 57 7.47 -8.28 0.28
C LEU A 57 7.39 -6.79 -0.07
N SER A 58 7.80 -6.37 -1.28
CA SER A 58 7.94 -4.96 -1.62
C SER A 58 6.61 -4.18 -1.55
N PRO A 59 6.46 -3.19 -0.66
CA PRO A 59 5.27 -2.34 -0.62
C PRO A 59 5.06 -1.55 -1.92
N LEU A 60 6.12 -1.21 -2.64
CA LEU A 60 6.03 -0.47 -3.91
C LEU A 60 5.30 -1.27 -5.00
N LEU A 61 5.42 -2.61 -4.99
CA LEU A 61 4.63 -3.48 -5.87
C LEU A 61 3.13 -3.36 -5.56
N GLY A 62 2.76 -3.46 -4.29
CA GLY A 62 1.36 -3.33 -3.89
C GLY A 62 0.79 -1.92 -4.09
N ILE A 63 1.60 -0.87 -3.90
CA ILE A 63 1.21 0.52 -4.20
C ILE A 63 0.96 0.65 -5.70
N CYS A 64 1.90 0.18 -6.54
CA CYS A 64 1.74 0.16 -8.00
C CYS A 64 0.45 -0.57 -8.41
N ALA A 65 0.23 -1.79 -7.92
CA ALA A 65 -0.94 -2.60 -8.24
C ALA A 65 -2.26 -1.92 -7.82
N ALA A 66 -2.30 -1.26 -6.67
CA ALA A 66 -3.49 -0.55 -6.19
C ALA A 66 -3.83 0.68 -7.04
N VAL A 67 -2.83 1.34 -7.60
CA VAL A 67 -2.98 2.53 -8.46
C VAL A 67 -3.22 2.13 -9.92
N ASP A 68 -2.54 1.09 -10.41
CA ASP A 68 -2.67 0.58 -11.77
C ASP A 68 -3.92 -0.30 -11.98
N ARG A 69 -4.68 -0.55 -10.91
CA ARG A 69 -5.92 -1.32 -10.97
C ARG A 69 -6.85 -0.77 -12.05
N SER A 70 -7.11 -1.56 -13.08
CA SER A 70 -7.98 -1.16 -14.18
C SER A 70 -9.40 -0.82 -13.73
N GLY A 71 -10.05 0.10 -14.46
CA GLY A 71 -11.43 0.48 -14.21
C GLY A 71 -11.62 1.43 -13.02
N ALA A 72 -12.84 1.44 -12.46
CA ALA A 72 -13.27 2.39 -11.45
C ALA A 72 -12.70 2.15 -10.03
N GLN A 73 -11.92 1.08 -9.84
CA GLN A 73 -11.46 0.65 -8.51
C GLN A 73 -10.03 1.10 -8.14
N ALA A 74 -9.34 1.81 -9.03
CA ALA A 74 -8.02 2.36 -8.78
C ALA A 74 -8.01 3.37 -7.62
N LEU A 75 -6.96 3.31 -6.81
CA LEU A 75 -6.67 4.30 -5.76
C LEU A 75 -5.78 5.43 -6.31
N THR A 76 -5.75 6.56 -5.62
CA THR A 76 -4.68 7.55 -5.82
C THR A 76 -3.38 7.04 -5.19
N VAL A 77 -2.23 7.56 -5.65
CA VAL A 77 -0.92 7.21 -5.07
C VAL A 77 -0.89 7.50 -3.57
N ASN A 78 -1.43 8.65 -3.14
CA ASN A 78 -1.48 9.00 -1.72
C ASN A 78 -2.34 8.02 -0.91
N ASP A 79 -3.44 7.54 -1.46
CA ASP A 79 -4.28 6.54 -0.80
C ASP A 79 -3.54 5.21 -0.68
N ALA A 80 -2.89 4.77 -1.75
CA ALA A 80 -2.12 3.52 -1.76
C ALA A 80 -0.94 3.56 -0.76
N ILE A 81 -0.20 4.67 -0.68
CA ILE A 81 0.84 4.87 0.34
C ILE A 81 0.25 4.79 1.75
N SER A 82 -0.94 5.39 1.96
CA SER A 82 -1.59 5.38 3.28
C SER A 82 -1.92 3.97 3.77
N LEU A 83 -2.18 3.00 2.87
CA LEU A 83 -2.44 1.60 3.23
C LEU A 83 -1.25 0.96 3.97
N TYR A 84 -0.02 1.33 3.60
CA TYR A 84 1.23 0.77 4.14
C TYR A 84 1.85 1.63 5.26
N THR A 85 1.26 2.79 5.55
CA THR A 85 1.81 3.75 6.52
C THR A 85 0.79 4.09 7.61
N ARG A 86 0.08 5.20 7.46
CA ARG A 86 -0.86 5.71 8.46
C ARG A 86 -1.94 4.70 8.83
N ASN A 87 -2.55 4.05 7.83
CA ASN A 87 -3.62 3.10 8.09
C ASN A 87 -3.10 1.83 8.77
N ALA A 88 -1.91 1.35 8.35
CA ALA A 88 -1.26 0.20 8.98
C ALA A 88 -0.92 0.47 10.45
N ALA A 89 -0.42 1.68 10.77
CA ALA A 89 -0.16 2.10 12.14
C ALA A 89 -1.46 2.11 12.98
N TYR A 90 -2.55 2.62 12.42
CA TYR A 90 -3.85 2.60 13.08
C TYR A 90 -4.33 1.17 13.35
N ALA A 91 -4.22 0.27 12.38
CA ALA A 91 -4.64 -1.13 12.54
C ALA A 91 -3.86 -1.88 13.63
N SER A 92 -2.63 -1.45 13.91
CA SER A 92 -1.80 -2.01 15.00
C SER A 92 -1.90 -1.22 16.31
N PHE A 93 -2.79 -0.22 16.40
CA PHE A 93 -2.95 0.67 17.56
C PHE A 93 -1.68 1.48 17.88
N GLU A 94 -0.90 1.84 16.87
CA GLU A 94 0.37 2.56 16.98
C GLU A 94 0.34 3.92 16.27
N GLU A 95 -0.82 4.42 15.89
CA GLU A 95 -1.00 5.69 15.17
C GLU A 95 -0.49 6.91 15.91
N HIS A 96 -0.35 6.82 17.23
CA HIS A 96 0.22 7.87 18.06
C HIS A 96 1.75 7.89 18.05
N THR A 97 2.38 6.75 17.68
CA THR A 97 3.84 6.56 17.73
C THR A 97 4.50 6.52 16.37
N LYS A 98 3.80 6.11 15.31
CA LYS A 98 4.34 5.98 13.94
C LYS A 98 3.28 6.16 12.86
N GLY A 99 3.62 5.89 11.60
CA GLY A 99 2.72 5.92 10.44
C GLY A 99 2.64 7.28 9.72
N THR A 100 3.16 8.36 10.32
CA THR A 100 3.25 9.69 9.70
C THR A 100 4.55 10.38 10.11
N VAL A 101 5.06 11.25 9.23
CA VAL A 101 6.21 12.12 9.52
C VAL A 101 5.69 13.33 10.29
N THR A 102 5.65 13.19 11.62
CA THR A 102 5.12 14.23 12.53
C THR A 102 6.02 14.30 13.76
N THR A 103 6.28 15.51 14.26
CA THR A 103 7.07 15.73 15.47
C THR A 103 6.53 14.91 16.65
N GLY A 104 7.41 14.25 17.36
CA GLY A 104 7.08 13.40 18.52
C GLY A 104 6.84 11.92 18.17
N LYS A 105 6.79 11.57 16.89
CA LYS A 105 6.72 10.16 16.46
C LYS A 105 8.11 9.57 16.21
N LEU A 106 8.14 8.24 16.14
CA LEU A 106 9.35 7.50 15.82
C LEU A 106 9.85 7.90 14.42
N ALA A 107 11.15 8.02 14.27
CA ALA A 107 11.79 8.22 12.98
C ALA A 107 11.94 6.85 12.25
N ASP A 108 10.79 6.25 11.90
CA ASP A 108 10.68 5.08 11.04
C ASP A 108 10.37 5.57 9.63
N LEU A 109 11.42 5.66 8.79
CA LEU A 109 11.37 6.36 7.52
C LEU A 109 11.96 5.51 6.39
N VAL A 110 11.42 5.68 5.21
CA VAL A 110 11.99 5.17 3.96
C VAL A 110 12.32 6.35 3.06
N VAL A 111 13.55 6.39 2.55
CA VAL A 111 13.99 7.35 1.53
C VAL A 111 13.95 6.65 0.18
N LEU A 112 13.18 7.19 -0.72
CA LEU A 112 13.04 6.70 -2.10
C LEU A 112 13.89 7.55 -3.05
N GLU A 113 14.30 6.98 -4.18
CA GLU A 113 15.05 7.67 -5.23
C GLU A 113 14.19 8.73 -5.92
N GLU A 114 12.91 8.43 -6.12
CA GLU A 114 11.94 9.28 -6.80
C GLU A 114 10.64 9.35 -5.99
N ASP A 115 9.89 10.43 -6.18
CA ASP A 115 8.56 10.57 -5.58
C ASP A 115 7.56 9.73 -6.36
N PRO A 116 6.89 8.75 -5.74
CA PRO A 116 5.89 7.91 -6.43
C PRO A 116 4.72 8.71 -7.03
N ARG A 117 4.53 9.96 -6.60
CA ARG A 117 3.46 10.85 -7.09
C ARG A 117 3.81 11.57 -8.38
N GLU A 118 5.11 11.65 -8.69
CA GLU A 118 5.65 12.43 -9.81
C GLU A 118 6.12 11.55 -10.98
N VAL A 119 6.08 10.22 -10.80
CA VAL A 119 6.51 9.26 -11.83
C VAL A 119 5.29 8.58 -12.49
N PRO A 120 5.46 8.03 -13.72
CA PRO A 120 4.43 7.18 -14.30
C PRO A 120 4.06 5.99 -13.40
N VAL A 121 2.77 5.66 -13.30
CA VAL A 121 2.29 4.57 -12.43
C VAL A 121 3.04 3.26 -12.65
N SER A 122 3.31 2.91 -13.91
CA SER A 122 4.02 1.68 -14.30
C SER A 122 5.45 1.59 -13.78
N THR A 123 6.06 2.71 -13.37
CA THR A 123 7.45 2.75 -12.86
C THR A 123 7.52 2.78 -11.33
N ILE A 124 6.40 2.96 -10.62
CA ILE A 124 6.37 3.03 -9.15
C ILE A 124 7.04 1.80 -8.51
N SER A 125 6.77 0.61 -9.05
CA SER A 125 7.34 -0.65 -8.53
C SER A 125 8.86 -0.76 -8.70
N GLN A 126 9.47 0.08 -9.56
CA GLN A 126 10.89 0.08 -9.87
C GLN A 126 11.68 1.15 -9.10
N ILE A 127 10.99 2.04 -8.37
CA ILE A 127 11.64 3.07 -7.56
C ILE A 127 12.56 2.42 -6.53
N LEU A 128 13.79 2.86 -6.46
CA LEU A 128 14.75 2.31 -5.53
C LEU A 128 14.55 2.87 -4.13
N VAL A 129 14.63 1.97 -3.14
CA VAL A 129 14.78 2.36 -1.74
C VAL A 129 16.25 2.73 -1.53
N LEU A 130 16.51 4.00 -1.26
CA LEU A 130 17.86 4.52 -0.99
C LEU A 130 18.27 4.30 0.46
N MET A 131 17.32 4.41 1.39
CA MET A 131 17.60 4.22 2.81
C MET A 131 16.34 3.78 3.56
N THR A 132 16.54 2.92 4.56
CA THR A 132 15.53 2.60 5.58
C THR A 132 16.07 3.00 6.95
N ILE A 133 15.27 3.75 7.70
CA ILE A 133 15.61 4.25 9.03
C ILE A 133 14.57 3.67 10.00
N ILE A 134 15.03 3.11 11.11
CA ILE A 134 14.20 2.53 12.17
C ILE A 134 14.61 3.15 13.49
N GLY A 135 13.69 3.80 14.18
CA GLY A 135 13.95 4.49 15.44
C GLY A 135 15.09 5.51 15.33
N GLY A 136 15.22 6.20 14.19
CA GLY A 136 16.27 7.18 13.92
C GLY A 136 17.63 6.59 13.54
N LYS A 137 17.76 5.25 13.45
CA LYS A 137 19.00 4.58 13.04
C LYS A 137 18.88 4.03 11.62
N ILE A 138 19.94 4.18 10.82
CA ILE A 138 19.98 3.63 9.48
C ILE A 138 20.07 2.11 9.56
N ALA A 139 19.00 1.43 9.13
CA ALA A 139 18.93 -0.03 9.04
C ALA A 139 19.39 -0.56 7.67
N TYR A 140 19.17 0.23 6.61
CA TYR A 140 19.59 -0.08 5.26
C TYR A 140 20.04 1.19 4.53
N ARG A 141 21.09 1.07 3.73
CA ARG A 141 21.58 2.10 2.81
C ARG A 141 21.95 1.47 1.48
N SER A 142 21.42 2.01 0.40
CA SER A 142 21.79 1.60 -0.97
C SER A 142 23.22 2.00 -1.29
N SER A 143 23.93 1.17 -2.08
CA SER A 143 25.25 1.50 -2.63
C SER A 143 25.25 2.72 -3.55
N LYS A 144 24.10 3.15 -4.06
CA LYS A 144 23.96 4.41 -4.83
C LYS A 144 24.19 5.68 -4.00
N LEU A 145 24.17 5.58 -2.67
CA LEU A 145 24.45 6.70 -1.75
C LEU A 145 25.90 6.70 -1.23
N LEU A 146 26.74 5.82 -1.75
CA LEU A 146 28.18 5.76 -1.49
C LEU A 146 28.93 6.44 -2.63
#